data_47a6478cb8afbb02d2577d3c2a139602
#
_entry.id   47a6478cb8afbb02d2577d3c2a139602
#
_cell.length_a   1.000
_cell.length_b   1.000
_cell.length_c   1.000
_cell.angle_alpha   90.00
_cell.angle_beta   90.00
_cell.angle_gamma   90.00
#
_symmetry.space_group_name_H-M   'P 1'
#
loop_
_entity.id
_entity.type
_entity.pdbx_description
1 polymer ?
#
loop_
_entity_poly.entity_id
_entity_poly.type
_entity_poly.pdbx_seq_one_letter_code
_entity_poly.pdbx_strand_id
1 'polypeptide(L)'
;MPPNICVSVNDEVVHGIGSDRELQEGDIVTLDICTLYNGYHSDSAWTYPVGKINAEKERLLHHTEKMLYIGLKEVKNGAHLYNIGARISEYANKQKLGVIRELVGHGVGRELHEEPDVPNYGKYNTGMVLKTGMVIAVEPMITAGSRHVCILDDDWTIVTQDGRPSAHFEHTVAVTDTGYEILTGE
;
A
#
# COMPACT_ATOMS: atom_id res chain seq x y z
N MET A 1 -17.73 13.36 -3.80
CA MET A 1 -16.74 13.19 -2.69
C MET A 1 -16.22 11.77 -2.82
N PRO A 2 -14.92 11.53 -2.75
CA PRO A 2 -14.42 10.18 -2.65
C PRO A 2 -15.03 9.49 -1.41
N PRO A 3 -15.28 8.18 -1.45
CA PRO A 3 -15.79 7.44 -0.30
C PRO A 3 -14.75 7.45 0.82
N ASN A 4 -15.18 7.44 2.08
CA ASN A 4 -14.27 7.30 3.23
C ASN A 4 -13.64 5.90 3.33
N ILE A 5 -14.12 4.96 2.52
CA ILE A 5 -13.62 3.58 2.40
C ILE A 5 -13.59 3.26 0.92
N CYS A 6 -12.42 2.90 0.41
CA CYS A 6 -12.29 2.32 -0.92
C CYS A 6 -12.39 0.80 -0.82
N VAL A 7 -13.11 0.18 -1.77
CA VAL A 7 -13.32 -1.27 -1.84
C VAL A 7 -12.86 -1.75 -3.21
N SER A 8 -11.64 -2.29 -3.27
CA SER A 8 -11.02 -2.72 -4.53
C SER A 8 -10.98 -4.25 -4.62
N VAL A 9 -11.47 -4.82 -5.73
CA VAL A 9 -11.66 -6.27 -5.88
C VAL A 9 -10.81 -6.82 -7.02
N ASN A 10 -10.02 -7.87 -6.75
CA ASN A 10 -9.19 -8.62 -7.69
C ASN A 10 -8.13 -7.76 -8.40
N ASP A 11 -8.40 -7.31 -9.61
CA ASP A 11 -7.50 -6.49 -10.44
C ASP A 11 -7.63 -4.99 -10.18
N GLU A 12 -8.61 -4.57 -9.39
CA GLU A 12 -8.68 -3.21 -8.87
C GLU A 12 -7.55 -3.02 -7.84
N VAL A 13 -6.67 -2.06 -8.11
CA VAL A 13 -5.49 -1.79 -7.29
C VAL A 13 -5.86 -0.96 -6.08
N VAL A 14 -6.45 0.22 -6.34
CA VAL A 14 -6.90 1.21 -5.34
C VAL A 14 -8.11 1.97 -5.86
N HIS A 15 -8.72 2.74 -4.98
CA HIS A 15 -9.82 3.65 -5.27
C HIS A 15 -11.09 2.96 -5.80
N GLY A 16 -11.24 1.65 -5.63
CA GLY A 16 -12.47 0.95 -5.96
C GLY A 16 -13.65 1.57 -5.20
N ILE A 17 -14.78 1.77 -5.91
CA ILE A 17 -15.99 2.35 -5.34
C ILE A 17 -16.89 1.22 -4.88
N GLY A 18 -17.27 1.22 -3.59
CA GLY A 18 -18.23 0.27 -3.04
C GLY A 18 -19.55 0.30 -3.81
N SER A 19 -20.08 -0.85 -4.16
CA SER A 19 -21.28 -1.02 -4.97
C SER A 19 -22.12 -2.19 -4.46
N ASP A 20 -23.24 -2.47 -5.12
CA ASP A 20 -24.09 -3.65 -4.86
C ASP A 20 -23.49 -4.96 -5.40
N ARG A 21 -22.22 -4.96 -5.83
CA ARG A 21 -21.51 -6.17 -6.27
C ARG A 21 -21.40 -7.15 -5.12
N GLU A 22 -21.96 -8.33 -5.28
CA GLU A 22 -21.74 -9.44 -4.36
C GLU A 22 -20.34 -10.04 -4.54
N LEU A 23 -19.55 -10.10 -3.46
CA LEU A 23 -18.25 -10.78 -3.46
C LEU A 23 -18.45 -12.28 -3.64
N GLN A 24 -17.63 -12.91 -4.47
CA GLN A 24 -17.67 -14.34 -4.78
C GLN A 24 -16.55 -15.09 -4.07
N GLU A 25 -16.78 -16.35 -3.75
CA GLU A 25 -15.70 -17.24 -3.30
C GLU A 25 -14.56 -17.27 -4.33
N GLY A 26 -13.35 -17.03 -3.86
CA GLY A 26 -12.18 -16.91 -4.72
C GLY A 26 -11.78 -15.47 -5.05
N ASP A 27 -12.59 -14.46 -4.68
CA ASP A 27 -12.18 -13.05 -4.77
C ASP A 27 -11.12 -12.71 -3.71
N ILE A 28 -10.38 -11.66 -3.96
CA ILE A 28 -9.63 -10.90 -2.95
C ILE A 28 -10.18 -9.49 -2.94
N VAL A 29 -10.32 -8.90 -1.75
CA VAL A 29 -10.87 -7.55 -1.59
C VAL A 29 -9.96 -6.72 -0.70
N THR A 30 -9.55 -5.57 -1.18
CA THR A 30 -8.84 -4.56 -0.41
C THR A 30 -9.84 -3.58 0.18
N LEU A 31 -9.78 -3.40 1.48
CA LEU A 31 -10.44 -2.33 2.20
C LEU A 31 -9.37 -1.30 2.57
N ASP A 32 -9.55 -0.08 2.09
CA ASP A 32 -8.66 1.05 2.32
C ASP A 32 -9.46 2.14 3.04
N ILE A 33 -9.03 2.49 4.25
CA ILE A 33 -9.83 3.23 5.23
C ILE A 33 -9.05 4.43 5.73
N CYS A 34 -9.54 5.61 5.34
CA CYS A 34 -9.05 6.88 5.85
C CYS A 34 -9.89 7.32 7.05
N THR A 35 -9.26 7.69 8.15
CA THR A 35 -9.94 8.14 9.35
C THR A 35 -9.46 9.54 9.76
N LEU A 36 -10.38 10.41 10.17
CA LEU A 36 -10.07 11.72 10.76
C LEU A 36 -10.51 11.72 12.22
N TYR A 37 -9.55 11.90 13.14
CA TYR A 37 -9.84 12.02 14.56
C TYR A 37 -9.05 13.16 15.22
N ASN A 38 -9.75 14.04 15.92
CA ASN A 38 -9.16 15.22 16.61
C ASN A 38 -8.27 16.10 15.72
N GLY A 39 -8.59 16.20 14.41
CA GLY A 39 -7.86 17.04 13.44
C GLY A 39 -6.59 16.39 12.89
N TYR A 40 -6.45 15.08 13.04
CA TYR A 40 -5.39 14.27 12.43
C TYR A 40 -5.98 13.11 11.66
N HIS A 41 -5.36 12.81 10.51
CA HIS A 41 -5.72 11.67 9.67
C HIS A 41 -4.89 10.44 10.04
N SER A 42 -5.44 9.28 9.73
CA SER A 42 -4.72 8.02 9.60
C SER A 42 -5.23 7.30 8.36
N ASP A 43 -4.37 6.51 7.74
CA ASP A 43 -4.67 5.72 6.55
C ASP A 43 -4.22 4.29 6.74
N SER A 44 -5.02 3.33 6.23
CA SER A 44 -4.68 1.92 6.35
C SER A 44 -5.44 1.08 5.33
N ALA A 45 -4.74 0.15 4.71
CA ALA A 45 -5.34 -0.78 3.76
C ALA A 45 -4.95 -2.22 4.06
N TRP A 46 -5.89 -3.12 3.81
CA TRP A 46 -5.67 -4.56 3.96
C TRP A 46 -6.43 -5.36 2.92
N THR A 47 -5.75 -6.29 2.27
CA THR A 47 -6.37 -7.20 1.30
C THR A 47 -6.75 -8.51 1.96
N TYR A 48 -8.02 -8.87 1.87
CA TYR A 48 -8.60 -10.08 2.46
C TYR A 48 -9.01 -11.10 1.39
N PRO A 49 -8.85 -12.41 1.64
CA PRO A 49 -9.45 -13.43 0.81
C PRO A 49 -10.95 -13.58 1.08
N VAL A 50 -11.74 -13.85 0.05
CA VAL A 50 -13.16 -14.21 0.18
C VAL A 50 -13.29 -15.72 0.01
N GLY A 51 -13.53 -16.44 1.10
CA GLY A 51 -13.54 -17.89 1.10
C GLY A 51 -12.20 -18.50 0.69
N LYS A 52 -12.23 -19.54 -0.15
CA LYS A 52 -11.03 -20.22 -0.63
C LYS A 52 -10.54 -19.57 -1.92
N ILE A 53 -9.34 -19.01 -1.90
CA ILE A 53 -8.68 -18.41 -3.06
C ILE A 53 -7.69 -19.38 -3.71
N ASN A 54 -7.24 -19.08 -4.94
CA ASN A 54 -6.25 -19.89 -5.64
C ASN A 54 -4.81 -19.60 -5.17
N ALA A 55 -3.88 -20.49 -5.51
CA ALA A 55 -2.48 -20.38 -5.09
C ALA A 55 -1.77 -19.09 -5.57
N GLU A 56 -2.18 -18.52 -6.70
CA GLU A 56 -1.65 -17.25 -7.18
C GLU A 56 -2.02 -16.10 -6.25
N LYS A 57 -3.28 -16.00 -5.87
CA LYS A 57 -3.78 -14.99 -4.93
C LYS A 57 -3.21 -15.20 -3.52
N GLU A 58 -3.16 -16.43 -3.02
CA GLU A 58 -2.52 -16.75 -1.73
C GLU A 58 -1.07 -16.27 -1.69
N ARG A 59 -0.31 -16.57 -2.76
CA ARG A 59 1.07 -16.14 -2.90
C ARG A 59 1.20 -14.62 -2.96
N LEU A 60 0.31 -13.95 -3.71
CA LEU A 60 0.30 -12.49 -3.82
C LEU A 60 0.05 -11.84 -2.45
N LEU A 61 -0.99 -12.23 -1.74
CA LEU A 61 -1.32 -11.68 -0.41
C LEU A 61 -0.14 -11.87 0.54
N HIS A 62 0.35 -13.11 0.68
CA HIS A 62 1.46 -13.44 1.59
C HIS A 62 2.70 -12.58 1.32
N HIS A 63 3.08 -12.43 0.04
CA HIS A 63 4.29 -11.67 -0.28
C HIS A 63 4.08 -10.16 -0.17
N THR A 64 2.89 -9.63 -0.46
CA THR A 64 2.60 -8.19 -0.35
C THR A 64 2.59 -7.76 1.12
N GLU A 65 1.91 -8.50 1.99
CA GLU A 65 1.96 -8.28 3.44
C GLU A 65 3.41 -8.30 3.95
N LYS A 66 4.18 -9.29 3.54
CA LYS A 66 5.60 -9.38 3.91
C LYS A 66 6.42 -8.20 3.41
N MET A 67 6.12 -7.65 2.24
CA MET A 67 6.77 -6.46 1.69
C MET A 67 6.50 -5.22 2.53
N LEU A 68 5.29 -5.05 3.07
CA LEU A 68 4.98 -3.99 4.01
C LEU A 68 5.96 -4.03 5.20
N TYR A 69 6.06 -5.15 5.89
CA TYR A 69 6.95 -5.29 7.05
C TYR A 69 8.45 -5.24 6.69
N ILE A 70 8.84 -5.62 5.46
CA ILE A 70 10.21 -5.42 4.97
C ILE A 70 10.50 -3.92 4.82
N GLY A 71 9.57 -3.15 4.27
CA GLY A 71 9.69 -1.69 4.16
C GLY A 71 9.73 -1.01 5.52
N LEU A 72 8.83 -1.37 6.42
CA LEU A 72 8.75 -0.81 7.78
C LEU A 72 10.05 -0.99 8.58
N LYS A 73 10.80 -2.06 8.39
CA LYS A 73 12.10 -2.27 9.06
C LYS A 73 13.16 -1.22 8.71
N GLU A 74 12.99 -0.52 7.60
CA GLU A 74 13.88 0.57 7.19
C GLU A 74 13.46 1.94 7.78
N VAL A 75 12.28 2.01 8.41
CA VAL A 75 11.76 3.25 9.02
C VAL A 75 12.40 3.47 10.38
N LYS A 76 13.29 4.46 10.46
CA LYS A 76 13.92 4.89 11.70
C LYS A 76 14.57 6.27 11.53
N ASN A 77 14.79 6.96 12.62
CA ASN A 77 15.52 8.22 12.62
C ASN A 77 16.90 8.08 11.96
N GLY A 78 17.24 8.98 11.06
CA GLY A 78 18.50 9.00 10.32
C GLY A 78 18.58 8.07 9.10
N ALA A 79 17.58 7.21 8.86
CA ALA A 79 17.51 6.41 7.63
C ALA A 79 17.09 7.24 6.43
N HIS A 80 17.51 6.83 5.23
CA HIS A 80 17.02 7.45 4.00
C HIS A 80 15.66 6.87 3.60
N LEU A 81 14.73 7.75 3.20
CA LEU A 81 13.35 7.41 2.85
C LEU A 81 13.26 6.30 1.78
N TYR A 82 14.09 6.38 0.73
CA TYR A 82 14.04 5.41 -0.37
C TYR A 82 14.63 4.03 -0.01
N ASN A 83 15.16 3.84 1.20
CA ASN A 83 15.49 2.51 1.69
C ASN A 83 14.24 1.61 1.77
N ILE A 84 13.10 2.18 2.15
CA ILE A 84 11.79 1.51 2.20
C ILE A 84 11.50 0.85 0.85
N GLY A 85 11.35 1.67 -0.18
CA GLY A 85 11.01 1.19 -1.53
C GLY A 85 12.10 0.33 -2.17
N ALA A 86 13.39 0.60 -1.88
CA ALA A 86 14.49 -0.22 -2.35
C ALA A 86 14.38 -1.67 -1.85
N ARG A 87 14.05 -1.86 -0.57
CA ARG A 87 13.87 -3.20 0.01
C ARG A 87 12.60 -3.90 -0.48
N ILE A 88 11.50 -3.14 -0.59
CA ILE A 88 10.25 -3.65 -1.16
C ILE A 88 10.49 -4.16 -2.58
N SER A 89 11.05 -3.32 -3.46
CA SER A 89 11.28 -3.68 -4.86
C SER A 89 12.34 -4.77 -5.04
N GLU A 90 13.38 -4.82 -4.22
CA GLU A 90 14.35 -5.92 -4.22
C GLU A 90 13.66 -7.27 -3.92
N TYR A 91 12.79 -7.30 -2.91
CA TYR A 91 12.07 -8.50 -2.54
C TYR A 91 11.04 -8.90 -3.61
N ALA A 92 10.26 -7.93 -4.13
CA ALA A 92 9.29 -8.16 -5.20
C ALA A 92 9.93 -8.79 -6.45
N ASN A 93 11.10 -8.26 -6.87
CA ASN A 93 11.85 -8.79 -8.00
C ASN A 93 12.27 -10.26 -7.80
N LYS A 94 12.72 -10.62 -6.60
CA LYS A 94 13.04 -12.03 -6.24
C LYS A 94 11.82 -12.92 -6.32
N GLN A 95 10.63 -12.37 -6.04
CA GLN A 95 9.36 -13.07 -6.11
C GLN A 95 8.70 -12.98 -7.50
N LYS A 96 9.28 -12.26 -8.47
CA LYS A 96 8.69 -12.02 -9.80
C LYS A 96 7.28 -11.43 -9.71
N LEU A 97 7.10 -10.46 -8.81
CA LEU A 97 5.87 -9.69 -8.62
C LEU A 97 6.08 -8.26 -9.12
N GLY A 98 5.02 -7.65 -9.65
CA GLY A 98 5.05 -6.28 -10.16
C GLY A 98 4.89 -5.26 -9.01
N VAL A 99 5.80 -4.28 -8.91
CA VAL A 99 5.66 -3.14 -8.01
C VAL A 99 5.10 -1.96 -8.79
N ILE A 100 3.92 -1.49 -8.43
CA ILE A 100 3.31 -0.31 -9.05
C ILE A 100 4.15 0.92 -8.71
N ARG A 101 4.34 1.81 -9.68
CA ARG A 101 5.20 2.99 -9.56
C ARG A 101 4.47 4.32 -9.72
N GLU A 102 3.28 4.25 -10.28
CA GLU A 102 2.40 5.38 -10.54
C GLU A 102 1.71 5.86 -9.26
N LEU A 103 1.72 5.02 -8.22
CA LEU A 103 1.15 5.25 -6.90
C LEU A 103 2.22 5.05 -5.84
N VAL A 104 2.17 5.87 -4.81
CA VAL A 104 3.19 5.92 -3.74
C VAL A 104 2.53 6.21 -2.40
N GLY A 105 3.16 5.81 -1.32
CA GLY A 105 2.80 6.25 0.01
C GLY A 105 3.11 7.73 0.23
N HIS A 106 2.74 8.26 1.38
CA HIS A 106 2.77 9.71 1.62
C HIS A 106 2.97 10.05 3.11
N GLY A 107 3.25 11.30 3.38
CA GLY A 107 3.11 11.84 4.74
C GLY A 107 1.64 11.85 5.16
N VAL A 108 1.38 11.70 6.44
CA VAL A 108 0.03 11.73 7.03
C VAL A 108 0.05 12.67 8.25
N GLY A 109 -0.94 13.53 8.36
CA GLY A 109 -0.98 14.46 9.47
C GLY A 109 -2.31 15.20 9.60
N ARG A 110 -2.28 16.53 9.47
CA ARG A 110 -3.49 17.33 9.44
C ARG A 110 -4.27 17.19 8.13
N GLU A 111 -3.54 16.94 7.04
CA GLU A 111 -4.10 16.51 5.78
C GLU A 111 -3.90 15.01 5.63
N LEU A 112 -4.75 14.38 4.81
CA LEU A 112 -4.64 12.95 4.53
C LEU A 112 -3.34 12.66 3.77
N HIS A 113 -3.03 13.48 2.76
CA HIS A 113 -1.81 13.38 1.98
C HIS A 113 -0.93 14.61 2.22
N GLU A 114 0.22 14.38 2.85
CA GLU A 114 1.25 15.39 3.07
C GLU A 114 2.60 14.92 2.47
N GLU A 115 3.52 15.83 2.27
CA GLU A 115 4.91 15.48 1.98
C GLU A 115 5.51 14.67 3.16
N PRO A 116 6.40 13.72 2.88
CA PRO A 116 6.97 13.36 1.58
C PRO A 116 6.20 12.24 0.88
N ASP A 117 6.37 12.12 -0.45
CA ASP A 117 6.05 10.90 -1.18
C ASP A 117 6.91 9.73 -0.69
N VAL A 118 6.31 8.56 -0.47
CA VAL A 118 6.96 7.33 0.01
C VAL A 118 6.88 6.23 -1.05
N PRO A 119 7.75 6.23 -2.07
CA PRO A 119 7.66 5.26 -3.17
C PRO A 119 8.03 3.84 -2.73
N ASN A 120 7.34 2.85 -3.34
CA ASN A 120 7.59 1.42 -3.14
C ASN A 120 8.79 0.89 -3.96
N TYR A 121 9.58 1.79 -4.52
CA TYR A 121 10.79 1.52 -5.29
C TYR A 121 11.82 2.62 -5.03
N GLY A 122 13.05 2.39 -5.42
CA GLY A 122 14.09 3.40 -5.23
C GLY A 122 15.49 2.82 -5.19
N LYS A 123 16.44 3.70 -4.94
CA LYS A 123 17.85 3.34 -4.73
C LYS A 123 18.17 3.45 -3.24
N TYR A 124 18.76 2.41 -2.68
CA TYR A 124 19.18 2.38 -1.28
C TYR A 124 20.14 3.53 -0.93
N ASN A 125 20.00 4.10 0.26
CA ASN A 125 20.73 5.26 0.75
C ASN A 125 20.51 6.54 -0.08
N THR A 126 19.29 6.76 -0.59
CA THR A 126 18.89 7.99 -1.28
C THR A 126 17.53 8.50 -0.77
N GLY A 127 17.14 9.68 -1.21
CA GLY A 127 15.96 10.37 -0.72
C GLY A 127 16.24 11.17 0.56
N MET A 128 15.23 11.83 1.08
CA MET A 128 15.35 12.60 2.32
C MET A 128 15.70 11.69 3.50
N VAL A 129 16.21 12.29 4.55
CA VAL A 129 16.51 11.60 5.81
C VAL A 129 15.28 11.66 6.71
N LEU A 130 14.82 10.51 7.16
CA LEU A 130 13.72 10.38 8.12
C LEU A 130 14.13 10.96 9.48
N LYS A 131 13.20 11.64 10.14
CA LYS A 131 13.40 12.24 11.46
C LYS A 131 12.31 11.76 12.41
N THR A 132 12.67 11.57 13.67
CA THR A 132 11.72 11.31 14.76
C THR A 132 10.55 12.31 14.73
N GLY A 133 9.34 11.80 14.85
CA GLY A 133 8.09 12.56 14.79
C GLY A 133 7.46 12.67 13.40
N MET A 134 8.15 12.27 12.33
CA MET A 134 7.50 12.13 11.03
C MET A 134 6.48 11.00 11.07
N VAL A 135 5.32 11.21 10.45
CA VAL A 135 4.28 10.21 10.28
C VAL A 135 4.07 9.98 8.80
N ILE A 136 4.14 8.73 8.37
CA ILE A 136 4.08 8.35 6.95
C ILE A 136 3.20 7.11 6.75
N ALA A 137 2.51 7.04 5.60
CA ALA A 137 1.90 5.83 5.09
C ALA A 137 2.94 5.02 4.30
N VAL A 138 3.09 3.75 4.64
CA VAL A 138 3.89 2.78 3.89
C VAL A 138 2.93 1.75 3.32
N GLU A 139 2.78 1.74 2.00
CA GLU A 139 1.67 1.10 1.32
C GLU A 139 2.10 0.38 0.02
N PRO A 140 2.77 -0.76 0.09
CA PRO A 140 3.10 -1.53 -1.11
C PRO A 140 1.85 -1.98 -1.86
N MET A 141 1.72 -1.52 -3.11
CA MET A 141 0.73 -1.97 -4.10
C MET A 141 1.44 -2.89 -5.10
N ILE A 142 1.06 -4.16 -5.06
CA ILE A 142 1.78 -5.25 -5.75
C ILE A 142 0.83 -6.02 -6.67
N THR A 143 1.30 -6.36 -7.86
CA THR A 143 0.54 -7.15 -8.83
C THR A 143 1.14 -8.55 -9.02
N ALA A 144 0.30 -9.52 -9.34
CA ALA A 144 0.76 -10.86 -9.71
C ALA A 144 1.39 -10.89 -11.12
N GLY A 145 1.18 -9.83 -11.91
CA GLY A 145 1.61 -9.70 -13.30
C GLY A 145 2.48 -8.47 -13.58
N SER A 146 2.11 -7.75 -14.62
CA SER A 146 2.75 -6.50 -15.02
C SER A 146 2.50 -5.42 -13.97
N ARG A 147 3.48 -4.53 -13.76
CA ARG A 147 3.35 -3.39 -12.85
C ARG A 147 2.48 -2.24 -13.39
N HIS A 148 2.08 -2.30 -14.67
CA HIS A 148 1.38 -1.21 -15.32
C HIS A 148 -0.10 -1.20 -14.96
N VAL A 149 -0.63 -0.02 -14.79
CA VAL A 149 -2.01 0.25 -14.38
C VAL A 149 -2.70 1.15 -15.40
N CYS A 150 -4.02 1.19 -15.36
CA CYS A 150 -4.85 2.14 -16.07
C CYS A 150 -6.00 2.60 -15.17
N ILE A 151 -6.57 3.76 -15.51
CA ILE A 151 -7.73 4.32 -14.83
C ILE A 151 -8.97 3.89 -15.62
N LEU A 152 -10.02 3.48 -14.92
CA LEU A 152 -11.31 3.13 -15.55
C LEU A 152 -12.06 4.37 -16.05
N ASP A 153 -13.17 4.14 -16.77
CA ASP A 153 -14.02 5.20 -17.33
C ASP A 153 -14.72 6.07 -16.27
N ASP A 154 -14.62 5.71 -15.00
CA ASP A 154 -15.09 6.53 -13.87
C ASP A 154 -14.09 7.63 -13.46
N ASP A 155 -12.95 7.74 -14.16
CA ASP A 155 -11.84 8.67 -13.91
C ASP A 155 -11.25 8.55 -12.48
N TRP A 156 -11.46 7.40 -11.80
CA TRP A 156 -11.09 7.25 -10.40
C TRP A 156 -10.48 5.88 -10.06
N THR A 157 -11.18 4.79 -10.37
CA THR A 157 -10.72 3.43 -10.05
C THR A 157 -9.51 3.05 -10.87
N ILE A 158 -8.44 2.61 -10.19
CA ILE A 158 -7.18 2.18 -10.83
C ILE A 158 -7.13 0.67 -10.85
N VAL A 159 -6.89 0.09 -12.03
CA VAL A 159 -6.83 -1.35 -12.26
C VAL A 159 -5.50 -1.77 -12.88
N THR A 160 -5.14 -3.06 -12.76
CA THR A 160 -4.00 -3.61 -13.47
C THR A 160 -4.28 -3.69 -14.97
N GLN A 161 -3.31 -3.27 -15.79
CA GLN A 161 -3.49 -3.26 -17.25
C GLN A 161 -3.65 -4.65 -17.86
N ASP A 162 -3.12 -5.69 -17.22
CA ASP A 162 -3.15 -7.07 -17.70
C ASP A 162 -4.28 -7.91 -17.06
N GLY A 163 -5.14 -7.31 -16.22
CA GLY A 163 -6.26 -7.96 -15.57
C GLY A 163 -5.86 -8.99 -14.50
N ARG A 164 -4.57 -9.02 -14.11
CA ARG A 164 -4.12 -9.93 -13.05
C ARG A 164 -4.35 -9.33 -11.66
N PRO A 165 -4.51 -10.17 -10.62
CA PRO A 165 -4.84 -9.68 -9.29
C PRO A 165 -3.77 -8.75 -8.71
N SER A 166 -4.22 -7.78 -7.93
CA SER A 166 -3.43 -6.85 -7.15
C SER A 166 -3.72 -7.02 -5.66
N ALA A 167 -2.75 -6.67 -4.82
CA ALA A 167 -2.91 -6.60 -3.38
C ALA A 167 -2.26 -5.33 -2.84
N HIS A 168 -2.91 -4.74 -1.84
CA HIS A 168 -2.49 -3.53 -1.16
C HIS A 168 -2.56 -3.76 0.35
N PHE A 169 -1.44 -3.51 1.03
CA PHE A 169 -1.32 -3.56 2.49
C PHE A 169 -0.66 -2.29 2.96
N GLU A 170 -1.18 -1.67 4.00
CA GLU A 170 -0.75 -0.36 4.43
C GLU A 170 -0.82 -0.19 5.94
N HIS A 171 0.16 0.54 6.45
CA HIS A 171 0.11 1.13 7.79
C HIS A 171 0.57 2.58 7.78
N THR A 172 -0.15 3.41 8.54
CA THR A 172 0.39 4.69 9.02
C THR A 172 1.33 4.42 10.18
N VAL A 173 2.56 4.93 10.09
CA VAL A 173 3.59 4.72 11.11
C VAL A 173 4.27 6.02 11.51
N ALA A 174 4.61 6.14 12.80
CA ALA A 174 5.43 7.22 13.32
C ALA A 174 6.90 6.79 13.36
N VAL A 175 7.79 7.65 12.89
CA VAL A 175 9.25 7.49 13.03
C VAL A 175 9.64 7.78 14.48
N THR A 176 10.31 6.82 15.13
CA THR A 176 10.84 6.98 16.49
C THR A 176 12.37 7.06 16.48
N ASP A 177 12.98 7.34 17.62
CA ASP A 177 14.44 7.41 17.75
C ASP A 177 15.13 6.08 17.43
N THR A 178 14.45 4.95 17.68
CA THR A 178 15.05 3.61 17.54
C THR A 178 14.40 2.75 16.44
N GLY A 179 13.35 3.24 15.78
CA GLY A 179 12.60 2.49 14.77
C GLY A 179 11.31 3.19 14.36
N TYR A 180 10.21 2.49 14.45
CA TYR A 180 8.87 3.00 14.10
C TYR A 180 7.83 2.47 15.09
N GLU A 181 6.70 3.16 15.13
CA GLU A 181 5.48 2.75 15.82
C GLU A 181 4.34 2.68 14.82
N ILE A 182 3.62 1.56 14.77
CA ILE A 182 2.43 1.41 13.93
C ILE A 182 1.26 2.10 14.63
N LEU A 183 0.62 3.05 13.94
CA LEU A 183 -0.51 3.82 14.48
C LEU A 183 -1.87 3.21 14.08
N THR A 184 -1.90 2.33 13.08
CA THR A 184 -3.10 1.69 12.51
C THR A 184 -3.13 0.18 12.73
N GLY A 185 -2.45 -0.34 13.73
CA GLY A 185 -2.42 -1.74 14.13
C GLY A 185 -2.89 -1.93 15.57
N GLU A 186 -3.18 -3.19 15.97
CA GLU A 186 -3.37 -3.60 17.36
C GLU A 186 -2.03 -3.81 18.06
#